data_a46ea0fbe4b05e8c8b2f19616a7f6252
#
_entry.id   a46ea0fbe4b05e8c8b2f19616a7f6252
#
_cell.length_a   1.000
_cell.length_b   1.000
_cell.length_c   1.000
_cell.angle_alpha   90.00
_cell.angle_beta   90.00
_cell.angle_gamma   90.00
#
_symmetry.space_group_name_H-M   'P 1'
#
loop_
_entity.id
_entity.type
_entity.pdbx_description
1 polymer ?
#
loop_
_entity_poly.entity_id
_entity_poly.type
_entity_poly.pdbx_seq_one_letter_code
_entity_poly.pdbx_strand_id
1 'polypeptide(L)'
;MLELNIPIDLQELISRELDRDEKVVWSAMPKLRYFSGPSAGAFVFAIPWTAFSIFWMAGAAGFKIPQFNQGFDFFPLFGIPFFLIGIGMLSSPLWAYRKQLKTVYLITDRRAITIDGGRSSTTRSYQPENLNDIFRREHKDGTGDVIIIRTAWKDSDGDKQMQELGFLRIQNAKAVETMLEKMAEPSDTPKSPVGREFET
;
A
#
# COMPACT_ATOMS: atom_id res chain seq x y z
N MET A 1 20.41 -5.97 8.18
CA MET A 1 20.96 -4.60 8.23
C MET A 1 19.80 -3.64 8.04
N LEU A 2 19.44 -2.88 9.06
CA LEU A 2 18.41 -1.83 8.93
C LEU A 2 18.92 -0.80 7.93
N GLU A 3 18.17 -0.53 6.87
CA GLU A 3 18.51 0.60 6.02
C GLU A 3 18.48 1.88 6.86
N LEU A 4 19.58 2.64 6.85
CA LEU A 4 19.82 3.84 7.67
C LEU A 4 18.83 5.00 7.40
N ASN A 5 17.79 4.80 6.61
CA ASN A 5 16.92 5.88 6.10
C ASN A 5 15.43 5.69 6.44
N ILE A 6 15.11 4.86 7.45
CA ILE A 6 13.73 4.70 7.91
C ILE A 6 13.35 5.90 8.77
N PRO A 7 12.25 6.63 8.49
CA PRO A 7 11.77 7.74 9.30
C PRO A 7 11.56 7.34 10.77
N ILE A 8 11.82 8.27 11.69
CA ILE A 8 11.77 8.03 13.15
C ILE A 8 10.39 7.50 13.57
N ASP A 9 9.31 8.04 12.98
CA ASP A 9 7.94 7.60 13.25
C ASP A 9 7.74 6.10 12.95
N LEU A 10 8.37 5.60 11.88
CA LEU A 10 8.30 4.19 11.51
C LEU A 10 9.21 3.33 12.39
N GLN A 11 10.35 3.85 12.83
CA GLN A 11 11.23 3.14 13.77
C GLN A 11 10.53 2.89 15.11
N GLU A 12 9.75 3.86 15.59
CA GLU A 12 8.96 3.69 16.82
C GLU A 12 7.87 2.62 16.64
N LEU A 13 7.18 2.60 15.48
CA LEU A 13 6.20 1.56 15.17
C LEU A 13 6.86 0.17 15.09
N ILE A 14 8.03 0.07 14.45
CA ILE A 14 8.80 -1.18 14.37
C ILE A 14 9.17 -1.67 15.79
N SER A 15 9.69 -0.78 16.64
CA SER A 15 10.11 -1.16 17.99
C SER A 15 8.96 -1.62 18.90
N ARG A 16 7.75 -1.14 18.65
CA ARG A 16 6.54 -1.56 19.37
C ARG A 16 5.98 -2.89 18.86
N GLU A 17 6.22 -3.20 17.59
CA GLU A 17 5.68 -4.42 16.96
C GLU A 17 6.57 -5.64 17.18
N LEU A 18 7.88 -5.44 17.31
CA LEU A 18 8.84 -6.53 17.51
C LEU A 18 8.77 -7.09 18.93
N ASP A 19 8.78 -8.41 19.03
CA ASP A 19 8.97 -9.11 20.30
C ASP A 19 10.37 -8.89 20.86
N ARG A 20 10.56 -9.08 22.19
CA ARG A 20 11.83 -8.80 22.90
C ARG A 20 13.05 -9.47 22.29
N ASP A 21 12.89 -10.67 21.73
CA ASP A 21 13.98 -11.49 21.18
C ASP A 21 13.89 -11.62 19.65
N GLU A 22 12.98 -10.89 19.02
CA GLU A 22 12.77 -10.93 17.56
C GLU A 22 13.79 -10.05 16.85
N LYS A 23 14.55 -10.65 15.92
CA LYS A 23 15.62 -9.97 15.19
C LYS A 23 15.20 -9.66 13.77
N VAL A 24 15.39 -8.40 13.37
CA VAL A 24 15.18 -7.99 11.99
C VAL A 24 16.36 -8.47 11.14
N VAL A 25 16.07 -9.34 10.17
CA VAL A 25 17.03 -9.88 9.21
C VAL A 25 17.15 -8.95 8.00
N TRP A 26 16.03 -8.40 7.57
CA TRP A 26 15.96 -7.50 6.42
C TRP A 26 14.85 -6.46 6.60
N SER A 27 15.07 -5.26 6.05
CA SER A 27 14.08 -4.20 6.03
C SER A 27 14.20 -3.39 4.75
N ALA A 28 13.08 -2.92 4.21
CA ALA A 28 13.05 -1.98 3.11
C ALA A 28 11.77 -1.14 3.12
N MET A 29 11.84 -0.02 2.43
CA MET A 29 10.68 0.79 2.07
C MET A 29 10.39 0.60 0.58
N PRO A 30 9.11 0.74 0.15
CA PRO A 30 8.78 0.69 -1.26
C PRO A 30 9.47 1.82 -2.02
N LYS A 31 9.95 1.54 -3.24
CA LYS A 31 10.46 2.58 -4.13
C LYS A 31 9.33 3.53 -4.50
N LEU A 32 9.53 4.79 -4.20
CA LEU A 32 8.52 5.83 -4.36
C LEU A 32 8.12 6.01 -5.83
N ARG A 33 6.82 6.09 -6.07
CA ARG A 33 6.25 6.37 -7.38
C ARG A 33 5.04 7.29 -7.24
N TYR A 34 5.00 8.34 -8.06
CA TYR A 34 3.87 9.27 -8.08
C TYR A 34 2.60 8.64 -8.65
N PHE A 35 2.74 7.81 -9.69
CA PHE A 35 1.61 7.20 -10.36
C PHE A 35 1.58 5.68 -10.12
N SER A 36 0.61 5.22 -9.36
CA SER A 36 0.16 3.82 -9.33
C SER A 36 -0.98 3.64 -10.35
N GLY A 37 -1.31 2.42 -10.76
CA GLY A 37 -2.38 2.18 -11.73
C GLY A 37 -3.69 2.90 -11.36
N PRO A 38 -4.25 2.69 -10.15
CA PRO A 38 -5.48 3.35 -9.74
C PRO A 38 -5.36 4.88 -9.65
N SER A 39 -4.24 5.42 -9.13
CA SER A 39 -4.06 6.87 -9.03
C SER A 39 -3.86 7.53 -10.40
N ALA A 40 -3.23 6.85 -11.35
CA ALA A 40 -3.09 7.32 -12.71
C ALA A 40 -4.45 7.39 -13.43
N GLY A 41 -5.29 6.36 -13.28
CA GLY A 41 -6.64 6.34 -13.83
C GLY A 41 -7.49 7.48 -13.30
N ALA A 42 -7.52 7.67 -11.97
CA ALA A 42 -8.23 8.76 -11.32
C ALA A 42 -7.73 10.13 -11.80
N PHE A 43 -6.41 10.31 -11.90
CA PHE A 43 -5.81 11.56 -12.36
C PHE A 43 -6.20 11.87 -13.82
N VAL A 44 -6.10 10.91 -14.74
CA VAL A 44 -6.45 11.10 -16.16
C VAL A 44 -7.94 11.43 -16.31
N PHE A 45 -8.81 10.74 -15.58
CA PHE A 45 -10.25 11.05 -15.60
C PHE A 45 -10.56 12.42 -14.99
N ALA A 46 -9.83 12.85 -13.98
CA ALA A 46 -10.04 14.12 -13.31
C ALA A 46 -9.82 15.33 -14.23
N ILE A 47 -8.98 15.22 -15.27
CA ILE A 47 -8.70 16.31 -16.20
C ILE A 47 -9.98 16.74 -16.95
N PRO A 48 -10.64 15.88 -17.75
CA PRO A 48 -11.88 16.25 -18.42
C PRO A 48 -13.01 16.58 -17.44
N TRP A 49 -13.09 15.89 -16.32
CA TRP A 49 -14.09 16.15 -15.28
C TRP A 49 -13.98 17.57 -14.71
N THR A 50 -12.78 17.97 -14.32
CA THR A 50 -12.54 19.31 -13.75
C THR A 50 -12.74 20.39 -14.81
N ALA A 51 -12.26 20.16 -16.03
CA ALA A 51 -12.48 21.10 -17.15
C ALA A 51 -13.97 21.27 -17.44
N PHE A 52 -14.75 20.19 -17.47
CA PHE A 52 -16.20 20.26 -17.62
C PHE A 52 -16.88 21.02 -16.48
N SER A 53 -16.47 20.77 -15.23
CA SER A 53 -17.03 21.46 -14.07
C SER A 53 -16.80 22.98 -14.14
N ILE A 54 -15.60 23.41 -14.53
CA ILE A 54 -15.27 24.82 -14.73
C ILE A 54 -16.10 25.41 -15.87
N PHE A 55 -16.15 24.72 -17.02
CA PHE A 55 -16.93 25.15 -18.18
C PHE A 55 -18.42 25.32 -17.82
N TRP A 56 -18.98 24.35 -17.11
CA TRP A 56 -20.37 24.39 -16.67
C TRP A 56 -20.65 25.56 -15.72
N MET A 57 -19.77 25.78 -14.72
CA MET A 57 -19.90 26.92 -13.81
C MET A 57 -19.80 28.26 -14.55
N ALA A 58 -18.88 28.38 -15.50
CA ALA A 58 -18.73 29.59 -16.31
C ALA A 58 -19.98 29.83 -17.18
N GLY A 59 -20.52 28.78 -17.81
CA GLY A 59 -21.76 28.82 -18.59
C GLY A 59 -22.96 29.20 -17.73
N ALA A 60 -23.09 28.62 -16.55
CA ALA A 60 -24.14 28.96 -15.58
C ALA A 60 -24.07 30.41 -15.11
N ALA A 61 -22.87 31.00 -15.04
CA ALA A 61 -22.64 32.43 -14.74
C ALA A 61 -22.79 33.32 -15.99
N GLY A 62 -23.19 32.75 -17.14
CA GLY A 62 -23.33 33.48 -18.42
C GLY A 62 -21.99 33.99 -18.98
N PHE A 63 -20.86 33.34 -18.63
CA PHE A 63 -19.50 33.77 -18.98
C PHE A 63 -19.15 35.20 -18.52
N LYS A 64 -19.84 35.69 -17.51
CA LYS A 64 -19.60 37.02 -16.92
C LYS A 64 -18.78 36.85 -15.62
N ILE A 65 -17.94 37.87 -15.35
CA ILE A 65 -17.24 37.89 -14.05
C ILE A 65 -18.30 38.17 -12.97
N PRO A 66 -18.35 37.38 -11.89
CA PRO A 66 -19.33 37.57 -10.80
C PRO A 66 -19.30 39.00 -10.26
N GLN A 67 -20.39 39.70 -10.38
CA GLN A 67 -20.54 41.04 -9.78
C GLN A 67 -21.34 40.89 -8.51
N PHE A 68 -20.68 40.97 -7.36
CA PHE A 68 -21.28 40.80 -6.04
C PHE A 68 -22.29 41.91 -5.67
N ASN A 69 -22.38 42.96 -6.50
CA ASN A 69 -23.22 44.15 -6.24
C ASN A 69 -24.63 44.05 -6.82
N GLN A 70 -24.97 43.06 -7.66
CA GLN A 70 -26.25 42.98 -8.40
C GLN A 70 -27.12 41.78 -8.07
N GLY A 71 -27.00 41.24 -6.87
CA GLY A 71 -27.68 40.03 -6.46
C GLY A 71 -26.82 38.78 -6.75
N PHE A 72 -26.71 37.91 -5.77
CA PHE A 72 -25.89 36.70 -5.86
C PHE A 72 -26.69 35.59 -6.50
N ASP A 73 -26.32 35.20 -7.71
CA ASP A 73 -26.90 34.03 -8.34
C ASP A 73 -26.22 32.74 -7.76
N PHE A 74 -27.00 31.96 -7.02
CA PHE A 74 -26.52 30.73 -6.37
C PHE A 74 -26.36 29.54 -7.36
N PHE A 75 -26.89 29.67 -8.57
CA PHE A 75 -26.90 28.55 -9.52
C PHE A 75 -25.49 28.09 -9.94
N PRO A 76 -24.51 28.96 -10.22
CA PRO A 76 -23.14 28.53 -10.51
C PRO A 76 -22.46 27.82 -9.34
N LEU A 77 -22.85 28.09 -8.08
CA LEU A 77 -22.27 27.46 -6.90
C LEU A 77 -22.59 25.97 -6.82
N PHE A 78 -23.63 25.50 -7.49
CA PHE A 78 -23.95 24.08 -7.58
C PHE A 78 -22.81 23.28 -8.27
N GLY A 79 -21.97 23.91 -9.05
CA GLY A 79 -20.79 23.31 -9.66
C GLY A 79 -19.60 23.11 -8.69
N ILE A 80 -19.58 23.80 -7.55
CA ILE A 80 -18.45 23.73 -6.60
C ILE A 80 -18.18 22.31 -6.09
N PRO A 81 -19.17 21.50 -5.66
CA PRO A 81 -18.94 20.13 -5.25
C PRO A 81 -18.26 19.29 -6.34
N PHE A 82 -18.69 19.43 -7.59
CA PHE A 82 -18.10 18.70 -8.72
C PHE A 82 -16.67 19.14 -9.00
N PHE A 83 -16.37 20.42 -8.92
CA PHE A 83 -15.02 20.96 -9.02
C PHE A 83 -14.12 20.45 -7.90
N LEU A 84 -14.59 20.42 -6.65
CA LEU A 84 -13.83 19.89 -5.50
C LEU A 84 -13.54 18.39 -5.64
N ILE A 85 -14.49 17.60 -6.16
CA ILE A 85 -14.26 16.19 -6.50
C ILE A 85 -13.14 16.09 -7.53
N GLY A 86 -13.17 16.91 -8.57
CA GLY A 86 -12.11 16.97 -9.59
C GLY A 86 -10.73 17.27 -8.98
N ILE A 87 -10.63 18.28 -8.12
CA ILE A 87 -9.38 18.59 -7.40
C ILE A 87 -8.93 17.45 -6.51
N GLY A 88 -9.86 16.78 -5.80
CA GLY A 88 -9.58 15.59 -4.99
C GLY A 88 -8.95 14.47 -5.83
N MET A 89 -9.52 14.21 -7.02
CA MET A 89 -9.00 13.20 -7.95
C MET A 89 -7.66 13.61 -8.57
N LEU A 90 -7.46 14.90 -8.92
CA LEU A 90 -6.17 15.42 -9.38
C LEU A 90 -5.07 15.29 -8.32
N SER A 91 -5.43 15.33 -7.05
CA SER A 91 -4.47 15.15 -5.94
C SER A 91 -4.15 13.68 -5.64
N SER A 92 -4.81 12.72 -6.29
CA SER A 92 -4.66 11.29 -6.02
C SER A 92 -3.20 10.77 -6.11
N PRO A 93 -2.33 11.21 -7.04
CA PRO A 93 -0.94 10.79 -7.07
C PRO A 93 -0.15 11.25 -5.83
N LEU A 94 -0.47 12.45 -5.32
CA LEU A 94 0.17 12.98 -4.11
C LEU A 94 -0.19 12.17 -2.87
N TRP A 95 -1.45 11.75 -2.75
CA TRP A 95 -1.89 10.86 -1.67
C TRP A 95 -1.25 9.49 -1.76
N ALA A 96 -1.16 8.90 -2.97
CA ALA A 96 -0.48 7.64 -3.21
C ALA A 96 1.01 7.72 -2.84
N TYR A 97 1.68 8.79 -3.22
CA TYR A 97 3.08 9.05 -2.88
C TYR A 97 3.30 9.17 -1.36
N ARG A 98 2.45 9.97 -0.68
CA ARG A 98 2.53 10.12 0.78
C ARG A 98 2.29 8.82 1.55
N LYS A 99 1.43 7.94 1.03
CA LYS A 99 1.21 6.62 1.63
C LYS A 99 2.47 5.76 1.55
N GLN A 100 3.17 5.76 0.41
CA GLN A 100 4.41 4.99 0.22
C GLN A 100 5.52 5.43 1.17
N LEU A 101 5.61 6.72 1.51
CA LEU A 101 6.58 7.25 2.49
C LEU A 101 6.37 6.70 3.91
N LYS A 102 5.23 6.09 4.19
CA LYS A 102 4.84 5.60 5.52
C LYS A 102 4.72 4.08 5.57
N THR A 103 5.19 3.39 4.53
CA THR A 103 5.16 1.93 4.47
C THR A 103 6.56 1.39 4.66
N VAL A 104 6.71 0.38 5.51
CA VAL A 104 7.96 -0.36 5.69
C VAL A 104 7.68 -1.85 5.69
N TYR A 105 8.59 -2.59 5.09
CA TYR A 105 8.59 -4.04 5.02
C TYR A 105 9.73 -4.59 5.87
N LEU A 106 9.47 -5.63 6.64
CA LEU A 106 10.44 -6.27 7.52
C LEU A 106 10.38 -7.79 7.31
N ILE A 107 11.54 -8.41 7.36
CA ILE A 107 11.68 -9.86 7.55
C ILE A 107 12.45 -10.03 8.84
N THR A 108 11.87 -10.76 9.77
CA THR A 108 12.50 -11.13 11.03
C THR A 108 12.98 -12.58 10.99
N ASP A 109 13.51 -13.06 12.07
CA ASP A 109 13.85 -14.48 12.26
C ASP A 109 12.62 -15.37 12.48
N ARG A 110 11.40 -14.79 12.59
CA ARG A 110 10.17 -15.52 12.90
C ARG A 110 9.04 -15.31 11.92
N ARG A 111 8.93 -14.12 11.31
CA ARG A 111 7.80 -13.73 10.47
C ARG A 111 8.17 -12.61 9.49
N ALA A 112 7.35 -12.43 8.46
CA ALA A 112 7.41 -11.26 7.62
C ALA A 112 6.35 -10.23 8.06
N ILE A 113 6.67 -8.94 8.02
CA ILE A 113 5.81 -7.89 8.55
C ILE A 113 5.71 -6.75 7.53
N THR A 114 4.49 -6.27 7.30
CA THR A 114 4.23 -5.01 6.60
C THR A 114 3.64 -4.01 7.59
N ILE A 115 4.26 -2.85 7.73
CA ILE A 115 3.75 -1.75 8.55
C ILE A 115 3.40 -0.58 7.63
N ASP A 116 2.12 -0.23 7.60
CA ASP A 116 1.60 0.96 6.95
C ASP A 116 1.34 2.02 8.03
N GLY A 117 2.24 2.99 8.16
CA GLY A 117 2.08 4.12 9.07
C GLY A 117 1.14 5.19 8.50
N GLY A 118 0.50 5.97 9.36
CA GLY A 118 -0.38 7.06 8.94
C GLY A 118 -1.13 7.67 10.13
N ARG A 119 -2.34 8.18 9.90
CA ARG A 119 -3.26 8.58 10.98
C ARG A 119 -3.70 7.37 11.82
N SER A 120 -3.86 6.23 11.19
CA SER A 120 -3.94 4.91 11.82
C SER A 120 -2.83 4.05 11.23
N SER A 121 -2.08 3.35 12.07
CA SER A 121 -1.12 2.36 11.64
C SER A 121 -1.83 1.02 11.40
N THR A 122 -1.46 0.35 10.32
CA THR A 122 -1.91 -1.01 10.05
C THR A 122 -0.69 -1.91 9.94
N THR A 123 -0.59 -2.88 10.83
CA THR A 123 0.45 -3.91 10.77
C THR A 123 -0.15 -5.20 10.27
N ARG A 124 0.53 -5.87 9.34
CA ARG A 124 0.21 -7.21 8.87
C ARG A 124 1.40 -8.10 9.09
N SER A 125 1.17 -9.18 9.79
CA SER A 125 2.16 -10.20 10.08
C SER A 125 1.87 -11.45 9.26
N TYR A 126 2.87 -11.97 8.58
CA TYR A 126 2.81 -13.18 7.76
C TYR A 126 3.68 -14.24 8.43
N GLN A 127 3.03 -15.26 8.96
CA GLN A 127 3.71 -16.40 9.57
C GLN A 127 4.29 -17.34 8.50
N PRO A 128 5.31 -18.15 8.82
CA PRO A 128 5.92 -19.07 7.87
C PRO A 128 4.93 -19.95 7.13
N GLU A 129 3.87 -20.40 7.78
CA GLU A 129 2.82 -21.25 7.21
C GLU A 129 2.04 -20.56 6.09
N ASN A 130 2.02 -19.23 6.07
CA ASN A 130 1.34 -18.42 5.06
C ASN A 130 2.23 -18.07 3.86
N LEU A 131 3.49 -18.51 3.86
CA LEU A 131 4.47 -18.19 2.83
C LEU A 131 4.62 -19.29 1.76
N ASN A 132 3.71 -20.27 1.72
CA ASN A 132 3.82 -21.41 0.82
C ASN A 132 3.46 -21.11 -0.64
N ASP A 133 2.74 -20.04 -0.92
CA ASP A 133 2.24 -19.67 -2.25
C ASP A 133 2.65 -18.24 -2.63
N ILE A 134 3.90 -17.90 -2.35
CA ILE A 134 4.44 -16.59 -2.73
C ILE A 134 4.85 -16.61 -4.20
N PHE A 135 4.69 -15.47 -4.87
CA PHE A 135 5.18 -15.28 -6.22
C PHE A 135 5.75 -13.88 -6.42
N ARG A 136 6.71 -13.79 -7.32
CA ARG A 136 7.38 -12.54 -7.67
C ARG A 136 6.88 -11.99 -8.99
N ARG A 137 6.74 -10.68 -9.03
CA ARG A 137 6.51 -9.90 -10.25
C ARG A 137 7.62 -8.86 -10.40
N GLU A 138 8.37 -8.90 -11.48
CA GLU A 138 9.43 -7.92 -11.75
C GLU A 138 8.91 -6.79 -12.64
N HIS A 139 9.35 -5.57 -12.36
CA HIS A 139 9.04 -4.39 -13.10
C HIS A 139 10.24 -3.95 -13.96
N LYS A 140 9.96 -3.23 -15.08
CA LYS A 140 10.98 -2.74 -16.00
C LYS A 140 11.98 -1.74 -15.38
N ASP A 141 11.63 -1.15 -14.24
CA ASP A 141 12.46 -0.18 -13.51
C ASP A 141 13.42 -0.84 -12.50
N GLY A 142 13.55 -2.16 -12.55
CA GLY A 142 14.42 -2.94 -11.66
C GLY A 142 13.85 -3.17 -10.26
N THR A 143 12.62 -2.73 -9.98
CA THR A 143 11.89 -3.11 -8.75
C THR A 143 11.07 -4.37 -8.99
N GLY A 144 10.63 -5.01 -7.92
CA GLY A 144 9.67 -6.09 -8.01
C GLY A 144 8.70 -6.11 -6.82
N ASP A 145 7.64 -6.87 -7.00
CA ASP A 145 6.67 -7.17 -5.96
C ASP A 145 6.85 -8.63 -5.54
N VAL A 146 6.83 -8.89 -4.25
CA VAL A 146 6.71 -10.23 -3.69
C VAL A 146 5.36 -10.34 -3.03
N ILE A 147 4.43 -11.02 -3.70
CA ILE A 147 3.05 -11.19 -3.27
C ILE A 147 2.97 -12.40 -2.36
N ILE A 148 2.49 -12.21 -1.14
CA ILE A 148 2.37 -13.25 -0.12
C ILE A 148 0.95 -13.78 -0.05
N ILE A 149 -0.04 -12.89 -0.12
CA ILE A 149 -1.46 -13.26 -0.06
C ILE A 149 -2.19 -12.66 -1.24
N ARG A 150 -2.99 -13.48 -1.91
CA ARG A 150 -3.95 -13.06 -2.92
C ARG A 150 -5.35 -13.39 -2.45
N THR A 151 -6.15 -12.36 -2.22
CA THR A 151 -7.55 -12.51 -1.86
C THR A 151 -8.43 -12.03 -3.01
N ALA A 152 -9.37 -12.86 -3.42
CA ALA A 152 -10.39 -12.50 -4.39
C ALA A 152 -11.73 -12.39 -3.68
N TRP A 153 -12.45 -11.29 -3.90
CA TRP A 153 -13.83 -11.12 -3.45
C TRP A 153 -14.68 -10.55 -4.58
N LYS A 154 -15.98 -10.71 -4.47
CA LYS A 154 -16.92 -10.02 -5.33
C LYS A 154 -17.40 -8.76 -4.62
N ASP A 155 -17.42 -7.65 -5.32
CA ASP A 155 -18.04 -6.43 -4.81
C ASP A 155 -19.58 -6.51 -4.90
N SER A 156 -20.26 -5.44 -4.48
CA SER A 156 -21.73 -5.36 -4.50
C SER A 156 -22.34 -5.49 -5.90
N ASP A 157 -21.56 -5.18 -6.94
CA ASP A 157 -21.98 -5.23 -8.34
C ASP A 157 -21.66 -6.59 -8.99
N GLY A 158 -21.05 -7.51 -8.22
CA GLY A 158 -20.69 -8.87 -8.64
C GLY A 158 -19.35 -8.99 -9.36
N ASP A 159 -18.62 -7.89 -9.48
CA ASP A 159 -17.30 -7.87 -10.10
C ASP A 159 -16.25 -8.52 -9.19
N LYS A 160 -15.38 -9.33 -9.81
CA LYS A 160 -14.28 -9.96 -9.08
C LYS A 160 -13.19 -8.93 -8.81
N GLN A 161 -13.01 -8.60 -7.55
CA GLN A 161 -11.90 -7.79 -7.08
C GLN A 161 -10.79 -8.69 -6.56
N MET A 162 -9.55 -8.36 -6.90
CA MET A 162 -8.36 -9.06 -6.39
C MET A 162 -7.51 -8.11 -5.57
N GLN A 163 -7.20 -8.51 -4.36
CA GLN A 163 -6.24 -7.81 -3.51
C GLN A 163 -4.99 -8.67 -3.38
N GLU A 164 -3.87 -8.08 -3.74
CA GLU A 164 -2.55 -8.67 -3.56
C GLU A 164 -1.87 -7.96 -2.39
N LEU A 165 -1.44 -8.74 -1.41
CA LEU A 165 -0.76 -8.26 -0.22
C LEU A 165 0.63 -8.88 -0.17
N GLY A 166 1.61 -8.09 0.24
CA GLY A 166 3.01 -8.51 0.30
C GLY A 166 3.93 -7.31 0.24
N PHE A 167 5.14 -7.53 -0.21
CA PHE A 167 6.17 -6.50 -0.34
C PHE A 167 6.17 -5.95 -1.76
N LEU A 168 5.69 -4.73 -1.91
CA LEU A 168 5.50 -4.12 -3.21
C LEU A 168 6.63 -3.13 -3.52
N ARG A 169 7.10 -3.15 -4.78
CA ARG A 169 8.10 -2.22 -5.31
C ARG A 169 9.40 -2.16 -4.52
N ILE A 170 9.89 -3.31 -4.14
CA ILE A 170 11.17 -3.46 -3.44
C ILE A 170 12.32 -3.65 -4.45
N GLN A 171 13.51 -3.28 -4.04
CA GLN A 171 14.72 -3.62 -4.79
C GLN A 171 15.08 -5.08 -4.52
N ASN A 172 15.70 -5.71 -5.53
CA ASN A 172 16.18 -7.09 -5.42
C ASN A 172 15.12 -8.08 -4.90
N ALA A 173 13.92 -8.02 -5.49
CA ALA A 173 12.77 -8.85 -5.10
C ALA A 173 13.09 -10.36 -5.10
N LYS A 174 14.02 -10.82 -5.96
CA LYS A 174 14.47 -12.21 -5.99
C LYS A 174 15.15 -12.64 -4.68
N ALA A 175 16.01 -11.80 -4.12
CA ALA A 175 16.66 -12.13 -2.86
C ALA A 175 15.66 -12.18 -1.71
N VAL A 176 14.67 -11.29 -1.73
CA VAL A 176 13.60 -11.24 -0.72
C VAL A 176 12.69 -12.45 -0.81
N GLU A 177 12.28 -12.85 -2.02
CA GLU A 177 11.55 -14.10 -2.27
C GLU A 177 12.29 -15.29 -1.67
N THR A 178 13.58 -15.44 -1.99
CA THR A 178 14.41 -16.54 -1.45
C THR A 178 14.50 -16.52 0.09
N MET A 179 14.52 -15.32 0.72
CA MET A 179 14.49 -15.22 2.18
C MET A 179 13.15 -15.70 2.76
N LEU A 180 12.03 -15.35 2.12
CA LEU A 180 10.70 -15.78 2.54
C LEU A 180 10.49 -17.28 2.31
N GLU A 181 10.96 -17.85 1.19
CA GLU A 181 10.94 -19.28 0.92
C GLU A 181 11.70 -20.07 1.98
N LYS A 182 12.91 -19.63 2.34
CA LYS A 182 13.70 -20.25 3.42
C LYS A 182 13.02 -20.18 4.77
N MET A 183 12.24 -19.14 5.03
CA MET A 183 11.44 -19.01 6.25
C MET A 183 10.26 -19.97 6.24
N ALA A 184 9.67 -20.23 5.06
CA ALA A 184 8.56 -21.17 4.88
C ALA A 184 8.99 -22.63 5.00
N GLU A 185 10.27 -22.95 4.73
CA GLU A 185 10.78 -24.28 4.90
C GLU A 185 10.66 -24.71 6.38
N PRO A 186 10.04 -25.88 6.67
CA PRO A 186 10.00 -26.38 8.02
C PRO A 186 11.44 -26.52 8.53
N SER A 187 11.76 -25.84 9.61
CA SER A 187 13.04 -26.07 10.28
C SER A 187 13.12 -27.55 10.62
N ASP A 188 14.03 -28.27 9.99
CA ASP A 188 14.38 -29.64 10.29
C ASP A 188 15.00 -29.68 11.71
N THR A 189 14.18 -29.41 12.70
CA THR A 189 14.53 -29.71 14.10
C THR A 189 14.26 -31.20 14.24
N PRO A 190 15.30 -32.06 14.43
CA PRO A 190 15.07 -33.47 14.65
C PRO A 190 14.14 -33.60 15.86
N LYS A 191 12.94 -34.14 15.64
CA LYS A 191 12.05 -34.53 16.75
C LYS A 191 12.88 -35.42 17.66
N SER A 192 13.15 -34.91 18.87
CA SER A 192 13.78 -35.71 19.93
C SER A 192 13.10 -37.06 20.01
N PRO A 193 13.83 -38.17 19.96
CA PRO A 193 13.20 -39.49 20.04
C PRO A 193 12.49 -39.60 21.38
N VAL A 194 11.17 -39.71 21.32
CA VAL A 194 10.33 -40.01 22.49
C VAL A 194 10.91 -41.24 23.16
N GLY A 195 11.27 -41.07 24.45
CA GLY A 195 11.84 -42.10 25.28
C GLY A 195 11.01 -43.37 25.23
N ARG A 196 11.67 -44.49 24.95
CA ARG A 196 11.11 -45.78 25.17
C ARG A 196 10.88 -45.92 26.68
N GLU A 197 9.64 -45.94 27.09
CA GLU A 197 9.26 -46.42 28.36
C GLU A 197 9.70 -47.89 28.50
N PHE A 198 10.60 -48.17 29.41
CA PHE A 198 10.92 -49.52 29.83
C PHE A 198 9.79 -50.00 30.74
N GLU A 199 8.93 -50.88 30.21
CA GLU A 199 8.11 -51.74 31.05
C GLU A 199 9.03 -52.82 31.63
N THR A 200 9.06 -52.88 32.94
CA THR A 200 9.40 -54.04 33.76
C THR A 200 8.26 -54.38 34.68
#